data_7ba7a1f49d6a98f78b3c07a57c44eaf7
#
_entry.id   7ba7a1f49d6a98f78b3c07a57c44eaf7
#
_cell.length_a   1.000
_cell.length_b   1.000
_cell.length_c   1.000
_cell.angle_alpha   90.00
_cell.angle_beta   90.00
_cell.angle_gamma   90.00
#
_symmetry.space_group_name_H-M   'P 1'
#
loop_
_entity.id
_entity.type
_entity.pdbx_description
1 polymer ?
#
loop_
_entity_poly.entity_id
_entity_poly.type
_entity_poly.pdbx_seq_one_letter_code
_entity_poly.pdbx_strand_id
1 'polypeptide(L)'
;MVDTEIWLRLMSISSLYGDDMIRIAHWLAKQSQIDAVGLQQTGLTLRQAQRFLSFPRKSIESSLCWLEQPNHHLIPADSEFYPPQLLVTTDYPGALFVEGELHALHSFQLAVVGSRAHSWYGERWGRLFCETLATRGVTITSGLARGIDGVAHKAALQVNGVSIAVLGNGLNTIHPRRHARLAASLLEHGGALVSEFPLDVPPLAYNFPRRNRIISGLSKGVLVVEAALRSGSLVTARCALEQGREVFALPGPIGNPGSEGPHWLIKQGAILVTEPEEILENLQFGLHWLPDAPENSFYSPDQQDVALPFPELLANVGDEVTPVDVVAERAGQPVPEVVTQLLELELAGWIAAVPGGYVRLRRACHVRRTNVFV
;
A
#
# COMPACT_ATOMS: atom_id res chain seq x y z
N MET A 1 11.75 -16.61 28.36
CA MET A 1 11.52 -16.29 26.92
C MET A 1 10.98 -17.54 26.29
N VAL A 2 9.92 -17.42 25.47
CA VAL A 2 9.33 -18.56 24.76
C VAL A 2 10.29 -18.97 23.63
N ASP A 3 10.51 -20.28 23.47
CA ASP A 3 11.40 -20.81 22.43
C ASP A 3 10.85 -20.46 21.01
N THR A 4 11.73 -20.05 20.12
CA THR A 4 11.42 -19.74 18.70
C THR A 4 10.72 -20.90 18.01
N GLU A 5 11.09 -22.15 18.31
CA GLU A 5 10.45 -23.35 17.76
C GLU A 5 8.95 -23.41 18.10
N ILE A 6 8.56 -23.01 19.31
CA ILE A 6 7.14 -22.99 19.71
C ILE A 6 6.36 -22.02 18.82
N TRP A 7 6.88 -20.83 18.60
CA TRP A 7 6.25 -19.84 17.72
C TRP A 7 6.14 -20.34 16.28
N LEU A 8 7.20 -20.93 15.73
CA LEU A 8 7.19 -21.49 14.36
C LEU A 8 6.11 -22.58 14.20
N ARG A 9 5.94 -23.44 15.19
CA ARG A 9 4.90 -24.47 15.19
C ARG A 9 3.50 -23.87 15.30
N LEU A 10 3.29 -22.89 16.17
CA LEU A 10 2.00 -22.22 16.35
C LEU A 10 1.58 -21.44 15.11
N MET A 11 2.50 -20.76 14.42
CA MET A 11 2.22 -20.06 13.15
C MET A 11 1.77 -20.99 12.02
N SER A 12 2.05 -22.30 12.12
CA SER A 12 1.56 -23.28 11.15
C SER A 12 0.08 -23.64 11.32
N ILE A 13 -0.53 -23.25 12.45
CA ILE A 13 -1.91 -23.55 12.79
C ILE A 13 -2.83 -22.50 12.17
N SER A 14 -3.81 -22.94 11.41
CA SER A 14 -4.83 -22.05 10.84
C SER A 14 -5.82 -21.60 11.92
N SER A 15 -6.31 -20.37 11.80
CA SER A 15 -7.32 -19.79 12.70
C SER A 15 -6.89 -19.76 14.19
N LEU A 16 -5.61 -19.55 14.43
CA LEU A 16 -5.04 -19.26 15.73
C LEU A 16 -4.41 -17.87 15.69
N TYR A 17 -4.86 -16.96 16.53
CA TYR A 17 -4.50 -15.54 16.46
C TYR A 17 -4.19 -14.98 17.85
N GLY A 18 -3.53 -13.84 17.89
CA GLY A 18 -3.44 -12.92 19.00
C GLY A 18 -3.25 -13.54 20.36
N ASP A 19 -4.12 -13.16 21.29
CA ASP A 19 -4.08 -13.57 22.70
C ASP A 19 -4.09 -15.07 22.90
N ASP A 20 -4.83 -15.82 22.09
CA ASP A 20 -4.85 -17.27 22.19
C ASP A 20 -3.50 -17.89 21.84
N MET A 21 -2.84 -17.37 20.80
CA MET A 21 -1.50 -17.86 20.43
C MET A 21 -0.48 -17.52 21.52
N ILE A 22 -0.50 -16.31 22.07
CA ILE A 22 0.38 -15.89 23.18
C ILE A 22 0.15 -16.78 24.41
N ARG A 23 -1.11 -16.96 24.84
CA ARG A 23 -1.48 -17.78 25.97
C ARG A 23 -0.97 -19.21 25.83
N ILE A 24 -1.14 -19.81 24.66
CA ILE A 24 -0.69 -21.17 24.37
C ILE A 24 0.83 -21.23 24.34
N ALA A 25 1.51 -20.26 23.72
CA ALA A 25 2.97 -20.19 23.67
C ALA A 25 3.58 -20.15 25.08
N HIS A 26 3.05 -19.29 25.95
CA HIS A 26 3.49 -19.20 27.34
C HIS A 26 3.19 -20.44 28.16
N TRP A 27 2.09 -21.14 27.92
CA TRP A 27 1.78 -22.41 28.54
C TRP A 27 2.78 -23.48 28.10
N LEU A 28 3.04 -23.59 26.79
CA LEU A 28 3.99 -24.55 26.20
C LEU A 28 5.42 -24.36 26.75
N ALA A 29 5.86 -23.12 26.93
CA ALA A 29 7.19 -22.83 27.48
C ALA A 29 7.43 -23.35 28.87
N LYS A 30 6.39 -23.74 29.60
CA LYS A 30 6.45 -24.29 30.94
C LYS A 30 6.37 -25.83 30.98
N GLN A 31 6.09 -26.46 29.85
CA GLN A 31 5.93 -27.91 29.77
C GLN A 31 7.26 -28.60 29.47
N SER A 32 7.54 -29.70 30.20
CA SER A 32 8.69 -30.57 29.93
C SER A 32 8.42 -31.56 28.78
N GLN A 33 7.15 -31.89 28.54
CA GLN A 33 6.70 -32.75 27.46
C GLN A 33 5.43 -32.19 26.87
N ILE A 34 5.34 -32.21 25.53
CA ILE A 34 4.20 -31.69 24.78
C ILE A 34 3.57 -32.85 24.04
N ASP A 35 2.32 -33.15 24.38
CA ASP A 35 1.51 -34.17 23.71
C ASP A 35 0.18 -33.60 23.23
N ALA A 36 -0.58 -34.41 22.47
CA ALA A 36 -1.84 -33.96 21.88
C ALA A 36 -2.90 -33.65 22.97
N VAL A 37 -2.88 -34.35 24.10
CA VAL A 37 -3.84 -34.15 25.19
C VAL A 37 -3.60 -32.82 25.88
N GLY A 38 -2.35 -32.52 26.23
CA GLY A 38 -1.97 -31.23 26.80
C GLY A 38 -2.29 -30.05 25.88
N LEU A 39 -2.03 -30.20 24.58
CA LEU A 39 -2.39 -29.17 23.58
C LEU A 39 -3.92 -28.95 23.50
N GLN A 40 -4.74 -29.99 23.58
CA GLN A 40 -6.19 -29.83 23.62
C GLN A 40 -6.69 -29.13 24.90
N GLN A 41 -6.02 -29.31 26.02
CA GLN A 41 -6.34 -28.58 27.27
C GLN A 41 -6.11 -27.07 27.15
N THR A 42 -5.28 -26.62 26.20
CA THR A 42 -5.11 -25.18 25.93
C THR A 42 -6.23 -24.60 25.07
N GLY A 43 -7.16 -25.41 24.58
CA GLY A 43 -8.26 -25.01 23.68
C GLY A 43 -8.01 -25.31 22.20
N LEU A 44 -6.88 -25.91 21.84
CA LEU A 44 -6.64 -26.36 20.47
C LEU A 44 -7.53 -27.55 20.13
N THR A 45 -8.07 -27.57 18.93
CA THR A 45 -8.74 -28.75 18.38
C THR A 45 -7.73 -29.87 18.14
N LEU A 46 -8.19 -31.12 18.10
CA LEU A 46 -7.33 -32.28 17.80
C LEU A 46 -6.54 -32.08 16.48
N ARG A 47 -7.18 -31.53 15.45
CA ARG A 47 -6.53 -31.23 14.17
C ARG A 47 -5.41 -30.19 14.31
N GLN A 48 -5.62 -29.15 15.10
CA GLN A 48 -4.62 -28.11 15.38
C GLN A 48 -3.46 -28.69 16.21
N ALA A 49 -3.75 -29.50 17.24
CA ALA A 49 -2.74 -30.18 18.03
C ALA A 49 -1.88 -31.13 17.17
N GLN A 50 -2.51 -31.92 16.31
CA GLN A 50 -1.79 -32.76 15.35
C GLN A 50 -0.92 -31.94 14.40
N ARG A 51 -1.40 -30.80 13.91
CA ARG A 51 -0.65 -29.91 13.05
C ARG A 51 0.59 -29.34 13.74
N PHE A 52 0.46 -28.95 15.01
CA PHE A 52 1.59 -28.49 15.84
C PHE A 52 2.67 -29.57 15.97
N LEU A 53 2.27 -30.80 16.35
CA LEU A 53 3.18 -31.92 16.58
C LEU A 53 3.83 -32.43 15.28
N SER A 54 3.09 -32.42 14.17
CA SER A 54 3.57 -32.88 12.87
C SER A 54 4.31 -31.82 12.05
N PHE A 55 4.52 -30.63 12.61
CA PHE A 55 5.22 -29.57 11.85
C PHE A 55 6.65 -30.04 11.50
N PRO A 56 7.03 -30.01 10.21
CA PRO A 56 8.27 -30.65 9.77
C PRO A 56 9.51 -30.05 10.40
N ARG A 57 10.38 -30.88 10.96
CA ARG A 57 11.66 -30.43 11.54
C ARG A 57 12.53 -29.67 10.54
N LYS A 58 12.54 -30.11 9.27
CA LYS A 58 13.23 -29.43 8.18
C LYS A 58 12.77 -27.96 8.02
N SER A 59 11.47 -27.71 8.18
CA SER A 59 10.93 -26.34 8.10
C SER A 59 11.36 -25.48 9.29
N ILE A 60 11.51 -26.09 10.47
CA ILE A 60 12.05 -25.40 11.65
C ILE A 60 13.52 -25.03 11.42
N GLU A 61 14.34 -25.99 11.02
CA GLU A 61 15.77 -25.80 10.73
C GLU A 61 15.98 -24.74 9.63
N SER A 62 15.19 -24.78 8.56
CA SER A 62 15.22 -23.76 7.50
C SER A 62 14.85 -22.37 8.03
N SER A 63 13.85 -22.28 8.91
CA SER A 63 13.44 -21.00 9.49
C SER A 63 14.48 -20.45 10.47
N LEU A 64 15.13 -21.31 11.26
CA LEU A 64 16.22 -20.88 12.14
C LEU A 64 17.41 -20.38 11.33
N CYS A 65 17.82 -21.09 10.29
CA CYS A 65 18.88 -20.64 9.39
C CYS A 65 18.54 -19.31 8.68
N TRP A 66 17.27 -19.09 8.33
CA TRP A 66 16.80 -17.81 7.78
C TRP A 66 16.93 -16.69 8.81
N LEU A 67 16.60 -16.95 10.08
CA LEU A 67 16.70 -15.98 11.18
C LEU A 67 18.15 -15.62 11.57
N GLU A 68 19.15 -16.42 11.20
CA GLU A 68 20.57 -16.11 11.39
C GLU A 68 21.09 -15.04 10.41
N GLN A 69 20.34 -14.74 9.37
CA GLN A 69 20.73 -13.71 8.41
C GLN A 69 20.47 -12.30 8.95
N PRO A 70 21.28 -11.30 8.58
CA PRO A 70 21.08 -9.94 9.05
C PRO A 70 19.72 -9.38 8.60
N ASN A 71 19.08 -8.61 9.46
CA ASN A 71 17.77 -7.99 9.25
C ASN A 71 16.63 -8.99 9.00
N HIS A 72 16.77 -10.24 9.46
CA HIS A 72 15.74 -11.26 9.42
C HIS A 72 15.22 -11.52 10.83
N HIS A 73 13.92 -11.39 11.05
CA HIS A 73 13.34 -11.42 12.39
C HIS A 73 12.07 -12.26 12.44
N LEU A 74 11.86 -12.90 13.56
CA LEU A 74 10.56 -13.40 14.00
C LEU A 74 10.13 -12.57 15.21
N ILE A 75 9.01 -11.85 15.09
CA ILE A 75 8.52 -10.94 16.11
C ILE A 75 7.23 -11.50 16.69
N PRO A 76 7.28 -12.14 17.86
CA PRO A 76 6.08 -12.53 18.60
C PRO A 76 5.28 -11.32 19.09
N ALA A 77 3.98 -11.49 19.25
CA ALA A 77 3.09 -10.40 19.65
C ALA A 77 3.28 -9.93 21.11
N ASP A 78 3.97 -10.70 21.93
CA ASP A 78 4.41 -10.32 23.28
C ASP A 78 5.80 -9.64 23.31
N SER A 79 6.40 -9.41 22.14
CA SER A 79 7.69 -8.72 22.01
C SER A 79 7.50 -7.21 22.01
N GLU A 80 8.44 -6.47 22.59
CA GLU A 80 8.52 -5.01 22.53
C GLU A 80 8.66 -4.46 21.08
N PHE A 81 9.18 -5.27 20.15
CA PHE A 81 9.31 -4.92 18.74
C PHE A 81 8.02 -5.16 17.93
N TYR A 82 6.98 -5.72 18.55
CA TYR A 82 5.73 -5.94 17.85
C TYR A 82 4.96 -4.61 17.66
N PRO A 83 4.45 -4.33 16.44
CA PRO A 83 3.77 -3.06 16.17
C PRO A 83 2.52 -2.86 17.05
N PRO A 84 2.49 -1.86 17.94
CA PRO A 84 1.35 -1.68 18.87
C PRO A 84 0.03 -1.41 18.15
N GLN A 85 0.08 -0.87 16.93
CA GLN A 85 -1.12 -0.64 16.11
C GLN A 85 -1.84 -1.94 15.75
N LEU A 86 -1.13 -3.06 15.63
CA LEU A 86 -1.75 -4.37 15.36
C LEU A 86 -2.43 -4.95 16.59
N LEU A 87 -1.92 -4.72 17.80
CA LEU A 87 -2.47 -5.28 19.04
C LEU A 87 -3.90 -4.82 19.34
N VAL A 88 -4.34 -3.69 18.78
CA VAL A 88 -5.71 -3.20 18.93
C VAL A 88 -6.70 -3.87 17.97
N THR A 89 -6.23 -4.72 17.08
CA THR A 89 -7.10 -5.47 16.16
C THR A 89 -7.48 -6.83 16.78
N THR A 90 -8.71 -7.27 16.57
CA THR A 90 -9.25 -8.47 17.24
C THR A 90 -8.60 -9.78 16.80
N ASP A 91 -8.05 -9.80 15.60
CA ASP A 91 -7.49 -10.99 14.95
C ASP A 91 -6.02 -10.79 14.56
N TYR A 92 -5.26 -10.03 15.38
CA TYR A 92 -3.87 -9.75 15.09
C TYR A 92 -3.01 -11.02 15.00
N PRO A 93 -1.95 -11.04 14.16
CA PRO A 93 -1.03 -12.17 14.10
C PRO A 93 -0.33 -12.39 15.43
N GLY A 94 -0.27 -13.64 15.90
CA GLY A 94 0.47 -13.96 17.14
C GLY A 94 2.00 -13.85 16.98
N ALA A 95 2.51 -13.85 15.73
CA ALA A 95 3.89 -13.55 15.39
C ALA A 95 3.99 -13.10 13.93
N LEU A 96 5.04 -12.36 13.61
CA LEU A 96 5.36 -11.87 12.27
C LEU A 96 6.78 -12.27 11.87
N PHE A 97 6.96 -12.77 10.65
CA PHE A 97 8.23 -12.76 9.98
C PHE A 97 8.45 -11.39 9.34
N VAL A 98 9.64 -10.84 9.56
CA VAL A 98 10.05 -9.53 9.02
C VAL A 98 11.44 -9.66 8.43
N GLU A 99 11.61 -9.18 7.21
CA GLU A 99 12.87 -8.94 6.55
C GLU A 99 13.02 -7.43 6.36
N GLY A 100 14.11 -6.83 6.85
CA GLY A 100 14.36 -5.40 6.78
C GLY A 100 14.35 -4.68 8.13
N GLU A 101 14.07 -3.39 8.12
CA GLU A 101 14.23 -2.52 9.28
C GLU A 101 13.03 -2.57 10.23
N LEU A 102 13.25 -3.03 11.47
CA LEU A 102 12.17 -3.16 12.47
C LEU A 102 11.54 -1.83 12.86
N HIS A 103 12.32 -0.77 12.93
CA HIS A 103 11.80 0.55 13.30
C HIS A 103 10.78 1.09 12.27
N ALA A 104 10.87 0.65 11.01
CA ALA A 104 9.88 1.01 9.99
C ALA A 104 8.46 0.56 10.39
N LEU A 105 8.32 -0.53 11.14
CA LEU A 105 7.02 -1.02 11.61
C LEU A 105 6.36 -0.11 12.65
N HIS A 106 7.14 0.73 13.33
CA HIS A 106 6.68 1.68 14.35
C HIS A 106 6.49 3.09 13.81
N SER A 107 6.81 3.31 12.55
CA SER A 107 6.67 4.61 11.89
C SER A 107 5.20 5.02 11.70
N PHE A 108 4.96 6.27 11.33
CA PHE A 108 3.64 6.71 10.89
C PHE A 108 3.35 6.17 9.50
N GLN A 109 2.36 5.28 9.38
CA GLN A 109 2.08 4.54 8.15
C GLN A 109 0.72 4.89 7.58
N LEU A 110 0.65 5.00 6.24
CA LEU A 110 -0.58 5.02 5.46
C LEU A 110 -0.62 3.79 4.54
N ALA A 111 -1.72 3.05 4.62
CA ALA A 111 -1.97 1.98 3.65
C ALA A 111 -2.45 2.58 2.32
N VAL A 112 -1.89 2.14 1.21
CA VAL A 112 -2.32 2.54 -0.13
C VAL A 112 -2.66 1.29 -0.93
N VAL A 113 -3.91 1.19 -1.36
CA VAL A 113 -4.44 0.00 -2.05
C VAL A 113 -5.27 0.38 -3.27
N GLY A 114 -5.41 -0.56 -4.19
CA GLY A 114 -6.24 -0.32 -5.36
C GLY A 114 -6.27 -1.46 -6.36
N SER A 115 -6.75 -1.13 -7.57
CA SER A 115 -6.89 -2.06 -8.68
C SER A 115 -5.56 -2.69 -9.09
N ARG A 116 -5.58 -3.99 -9.39
CA ARG A 116 -4.44 -4.70 -10.01
C ARG A 116 -4.24 -4.34 -11.48
N ALA A 117 -5.28 -3.84 -12.12
CA ALA A 117 -5.29 -3.31 -13.47
C ALA A 117 -5.72 -1.83 -13.40
N HIS A 118 -4.82 -1.01 -12.85
CA HIS A 118 -5.05 0.43 -12.72
C HIS A 118 -5.13 1.10 -14.09
N SER A 119 -5.85 2.20 -14.15
CA SER A 119 -5.84 3.12 -15.29
C SER A 119 -4.62 4.06 -15.21
N TRP A 120 -4.40 4.83 -16.27
CA TRP A 120 -3.44 5.92 -16.25
C TRP A 120 -3.78 6.95 -15.14
N TYR A 121 -5.07 7.21 -14.92
CA TYR A 121 -5.56 8.09 -13.87
C TYR A 121 -5.13 7.59 -12.48
N GLY A 122 -5.39 6.32 -12.18
CA GLY A 122 -5.00 5.72 -10.91
C GLY A 122 -3.48 5.68 -10.70
N GLU A 123 -2.71 5.43 -11.75
CA GLU A 123 -1.25 5.47 -11.67
C GLU A 123 -0.75 6.88 -11.36
N ARG A 124 -1.24 7.89 -12.10
CA ARG A 124 -0.85 9.29 -11.93
C ARG A 124 -1.13 9.79 -10.52
N TRP A 125 -2.37 9.63 -10.07
CA TRP A 125 -2.78 10.16 -8.77
C TRP A 125 -2.25 9.34 -7.61
N GLY A 126 -2.23 8.01 -7.73
CA GLY A 126 -1.60 7.14 -6.73
C GLY A 126 -0.14 7.47 -6.54
N ARG A 127 0.61 7.75 -7.62
CA ARG A 127 1.99 8.19 -7.55
C ARG A 127 2.12 9.53 -6.84
N LEU A 128 1.38 10.55 -7.29
CA LEU A 128 1.44 11.90 -6.70
C LEU A 128 1.19 11.88 -5.19
N PHE A 129 0.14 11.18 -4.76
CA PHE A 129 -0.19 11.08 -3.34
C PHE A 129 0.92 10.38 -2.55
N CYS A 130 1.43 9.26 -3.06
CA CYS A 130 2.49 8.53 -2.36
C CYS A 130 3.82 9.29 -2.32
N GLU A 131 4.22 9.97 -3.40
CA GLU A 131 5.44 10.80 -3.43
C GLU A 131 5.33 11.94 -2.42
N THR A 132 4.22 12.68 -2.43
CA THR A 132 4.01 13.82 -1.52
C THR A 132 4.00 13.37 -0.05
N LEU A 133 3.25 12.31 0.27
CA LEU A 133 3.16 11.78 1.63
C LEU A 133 4.50 11.20 2.12
N ALA A 134 5.19 10.46 1.26
CA ALA A 134 6.50 9.89 1.59
C ALA A 134 7.57 10.99 1.82
N THR A 135 7.54 12.07 1.03
CA THR A 135 8.40 13.25 1.24
C THR A 135 8.14 13.91 2.60
N ARG A 136 6.91 13.84 3.12
CA ARG A 136 6.53 14.30 4.46
C ARG A 136 6.86 13.30 5.58
N GLY A 137 7.56 12.20 5.28
CA GLY A 137 7.97 11.18 6.25
C GLY A 137 6.91 10.13 6.56
N VAL A 138 5.81 10.07 5.80
CA VAL A 138 4.82 9.00 5.93
C VAL A 138 5.34 7.73 5.28
N THR A 139 5.38 6.63 6.01
CA THR A 139 5.72 5.33 5.46
C THR A 139 4.54 4.76 4.67
N ILE A 140 4.78 4.37 3.43
CA ILE A 140 3.74 3.80 2.56
C ILE A 140 3.68 2.28 2.76
N THR A 141 2.53 1.79 3.24
CA THR A 141 2.29 0.35 3.47
C THR A 141 1.34 -0.19 2.41
N SER A 142 1.71 -1.30 1.78
CA SER A 142 0.86 -1.94 0.77
C SER A 142 1.14 -3.44 0.66
N GLY A 143 0.51 -4.10 -0.31
CA GLY A 143 0.53 -5.56 -0.42
C GLY A 143 1.46 -6.12 -1.48
N LEU A 144 2.33 -5.34 -2.09
CA LEU A 144 3.23 -5.74 -3.16
C LEU A 144 2.52 -6.37 -4.38
N ALA A 145 1.20 -6.23 -4.48
CA ALA A 145 0.42 -6.75 -5.60
C ALA A 145 0.72 -5.95 -6.89
N ARG A 146 0.21 -6.47 -8.01
CA ARG A 146 0.22 -5.73 -9.28
C ARG A 146 -0.66 -4.48 -9.15
N GLY A 147 -0.44 -3.49 -10.01
CA GLY A 147 -1.28 -2.29 -10.06
C GLY A 147 -0.91 -1.26 -9.01
N ILE A 148 -1.91 -0.70 -8.33
CA ILE A 148 -1.74 0.42 -7.39
C ILE A 148 -0.74 0.11 -6.27
N ASP A 149 -0.71 -1.10 -5.73
CA ASP A 149 0.28 -1.48 -4.71
C ASP A 149 1.72 -1.25 -5.22
N GLY A 150 1.99 -1.72 -6.46
CA GLY A 150 3.30 -1.52 -7.09
C GLY A 150 3.60 -0.06 -7.43
N VAL A 151 2.61 0.74 -7.78
CA VAL A 151 2.73 2.20 -7.99
C VAL A 151 3.08 2.87 -6.67
N ALA A 152 2.37 2.56 -5.59
CA ALA A 152 2.57 3.14 -4.26
C ALA A 152 3.99 2.90 -3.74
N HIS A 153 4.47 1.66 -3.80
CA HIS A 153 5.84 1.33 -3.39
C HIS A 153 6.89 2.08 -4.21
N LYS A 154 6.76 2.07 -5.55
CA LYS A 154 7.70 2.76 -6.44
C LYS A 154 7.73 4.27 -6.19
N ALA A 155 6.57 4.88 -6.00
CA ALA A 155 6.44 6.30 -5.73
C ALA A 155 7.16 6.70 -4.44
N ALA A 156 6.99 5.94 -3.35
CA ALA A 156 7.73 6.17 -2.12
C ALA A 156 9.25 6.10 -2.33
N LEU A 157 9.74 5.08 -3.04
CA LEU A 157 11.17 4.90 -3.32
C LEU A 157 11.75 6.02 -4.20
N GLN A 158 10.96 6.57 -5.14
CA GLN A 158 11.41 7.66 -6.03
C GLN A 158 11.81 8.93 -5.27
N VAL A 159 11.23 9.14 -4.09
CA VAL A 159 11.54 10.28 -3.20
C VAL A 159 12.38 9.87 -1.99
N ASN A 160 13.05 8.70 -2.05
CA ASN A 160 13.82 8.11 -0.95
C ASN A 160 13.00 7.91 0.34
N GLY A 161 11.70 7.73 0.22
CA GLY A 161 10.80 7.42 1.31
C GLY A 161 10.81 5.94 1.70
N VAL A 162 10.33 5.65 2.90
CA VAL A 162 10.24 4.30 3.45
C VAL A 162 8.94 3.64 2.99
N SER A 163 8.99 2.36 2.65
CA SER A 163 7.79 1.60 2.32
C SER A 163 7.83 0.17 2.85
N ILE A 164 6.66 -0.32 3.30
CA ILE A 164 6.50 -1.66 3.89
C ILE A 164 5.60 -2.49 3.00
N ALA A 165 6.07 -3.68 2.62
CA ALA A 165 5.26 -4.64 1.88
C ALA A 165 4.80 -5.78 2.79
N VAL A 166 3.48 -5.94 2.93
CA VAL A 166 2.91 -7.09 3.63
C VAL A 166 2.59 -8.18 2.61
N LEU A 167 3.03 -9.42 2.82
CA LEU A 167 2.88 -10.51 1.86
C LEU A 167 1.76 -11.48 2.28
N GLY A 168 1.05 -12.03 1.29
CA GLY A 168 0.04 -13.08 1.48
C GLY A 168 0.61 -14.50 1.36
N ASN A 169 1.92 -14.66 1.54
CA ASN A 169 2.68 -15.91 1.47
C ASN A 169 3.94 -15.76 2.32
N GLY A 170 4.71 -16.84 2.50
CA GLY A 170 5.98 -16.81 3.20
C GLY A 170 7.07 -16.01 2.47
N LEU A 171 8.02 -15.45 3.22
CA LEU A 171 9.02 -14.52 2.70
C LEU A 171 10.05 -15.17 1.76
N ASN A 172 10.20 -16.49 1.75
CA ASN A 172 11.08 -17.19 0.80
C ASN A 172 10.67 -17.04 -0.67
N THR A 173 9.48 -16.52 -0.93
CA THR A 173 8.96 -16.35 -2.30
C THR A 173 8.32 -14.99 -2.46
N ILE A 174 8.88 -14.14 -3.31
CA ILE A 174 8.24 -12.88 -3.67
C ILE A 174 7.16 -13.09 -4.72
N HIS A 175 5.93 -12.68 -4.41
CA HIS A 175 4.79 -12.74 -5.31
C HIS A 175 4.14 -11.35 -5.51
N PRO A 176 3.96 -10.92 -6.77
CA PRO A 176 4.33 -11.56 -8.03
C PRO A 176 5.85 -11.52 -8.30
N ARG A 177 6.38 -12.55 -8.95
CA ARG A 177 7.84 -12.66 -9.23
C ARG A 177 8.45 -11.44 -9.90
N ARG A 178 7.68 -10.73 -10.74
CA ARG A 178 8.14 -9.50 -11.39
C ARG A 178 8.40 -8.34 -10.41
N HIS A 179 7.90 -8.39 -9.17
CA HIS A 179 8.16 -7.42 -8.11
C HIS A 179 9.35 -7.81 -7.22
N ALA A 180 10.12 -8.85 -7.55
CA ALA A 180 11.29 -9.25 -6.78
C ALA A 180 12.33 -8.10 -6.65
N ARG A 181 12.59 -7.38 -7.74
CA ARG A 181 13.48 -6.20 -7.71
C ARG A 181 12.89 -5.07 -6.85
N LEU A 182 11.59 -4.85 -6.94
CA LEU A 182 10.90 -3.84 -6.12
C LEU A 182 11.00 -4.21 -4.63
N ALA A 183 10.80 -5.48 -4.28
CA ALA A 183 10.96 -5.95 -2.90
C ALA A 183 12.39 -5.73 -2.37
N ALA A 184 13.42 -6.04 -3.16
CA ALA A 184 14.80 -5.75 -2.79
C ALA A 184 15.05 -4.25 -2.59
N SER A 185 14.54 -3.41 -3.49
CA SER A 185 14.67 -1.95 -3.36
C SER A 185 13.95 -1.39 -2.12
N LEU A 186 12.86 -2.00 -1.67
CA LEU A 186 12.21 -1.62 -0.39
C LEU A 186 13.17 -1.81 0.78
N LEU A 187 13.87 -2.93 0.83
CA LEU A 187 14.85 -3.25 1.88
C LEU A 187 16.06 -2.31 1.84
N GLU A 188 16.57 -2.01 0.65
CA GLU A 188 17.69 -1.08 0.43
C GLU A 188 17.37 0.36 0.91
N HIS A 189 16.09 0.76 0.92
CA HIS A 189 15.63 2.08 1.37
C HIS A 189 15.09 2.09 2.81
N GLY A 190 15.50 1.15 3.64
CA GLY A 190 15.11 1.10 5.05
C GLY A 190 13.66 0.67 5.30
N GLY A 191 13.04 0.04 4.32
CA GLY A 191 11.71 -0.56 4.45
C GLY A 191 11.75 -1.99 4.98
N ALA A 192 10.61 -2.66 4.91
CA ALA A 192 10.47 -4.04 5.38
C ALA A 192 9.48 -4.86 4.54
N LEU A 193 9.74 -6.18 4.49
CA LEU A 193 8.80 -7.19 4.04
C LEU A 193 8.22 -7.90 5.27
N VAL A 194 6.91 -8.04 5.34
CA VAL A 194 6.21 -8.59 6.51
C VAL A 194 5.29 -9.73 6.11
N SER A 195 5.27 -10.80 6.88
CA SER A 195 4.35 -11.92 6.68
C SER A 195 3.94 -12.59 7.98
N GLU A 196 2.67 -12.97 8.10
CA GLU A 196 2.18 -13.84 9.18
C GLU A 196 2.31 -15.34 8.85
N PHE A 197 2.78 -15.67 7.66
CA PHE A 197 2.85 -17.06 7.19
C PHE A 197 4.24 -17.63 7.36
N PRO A 198 4.37 -18.98 7.67
CA PRO A 198 5.65 -19.66 7.60
C PRO A 198 6.36 -19.42 6.26
N LEU A 199 7.69 -19.37 6.28
CA LEU A 199 8.53 -18.89 5.17
C LEU A 199 8.26 -19.56 3.81
N ASP A 200 7.92 -20.86 3.81
CA ASP A 200 7.71 -21.66 2.58
C ASP A 200 6.25 -21.71 2.12
N VAL A 201 5.33 -21.00 2.79
CA VAL A 201 3.92 -20.98 2.39
C VAL A 201 3.79 -20.32 1.02
N PRO A 202 3.24 -21.03 0.00
CA PRO A 202 3.08 -20.48 -1.34
C PRO A 202 1.98 -19.42 -1.40
N PRO A 203 1.92 -18.60 -2.47
CA PRO A 203 0.89 -17.59 -2.65
C PRO A 203 -0.46 -18.22 -2.99
N LEU A 204 -1.26 -18.51 -1.97
CA LEU A 204 -2.59 -19.09 -2.08
C LEU A 204 -3.66 -18.00 -2.12
N ALA A 205 -4.68 -18.17 -2.95
CA ALA A 205 -5.68 -17.13 -3.21
C ALA A 205 -6.40 -16.63 -1.93
N TYR A 206 -6.68 -17.54 -0.98
CA TYR A 206 -7.35 -17.20 0.29
C TYR A 206 -6.46 -16.46 1.31
N ASN A 207 -5.14 -16.47 1.14
CA ASN A 207 -4.22 -15.75 2.02
C ASN A 207 -4.22 -14.24 1.77
N PHE A 208 -4.50 -13.81 0.53
CA PHE A 208 -4.44 -12.38 0.20
C PHE A 208 -5.51 -11.55 0.93
N PRO A 209 -6.79 -11.96 0.98
CA PRO A 209 -7.77 -11.25 1.80
C PRO A 209 -7.42 -11.28 3.30
N ARG A 210 -6.92 -12.42 3.81
CA ARG A 210 -6.49 -12.56 5.20
C ARG A 210 -5.37 -11.59 5.56
N ARG A 211 -4.36 -11.44 4.69
CA ARG A 211 -3.25 -10.53 4.88
C ARG A 211 -3.69 -9.06 4.94
N ASN A 212 -4.78 -8.67 4.24
CA ASN A 212 -5.19 -7.27 4.11
C ASN A 212 -5.46 -6.60 5.45
N ARG A 213 -5.92 -7.35 6.48
CA ARG A 213 -6.08 -6.83 7.84
C ARG A 213 -4.78 -6.36 8.49
N ILE A 214 -3.64 -6.92 8.06
CA ILE A 214 -2.33 -6.50 8.55
C ILE A 214 -1.91 -5.19 7.88
N ILE A 215 -2.22 -5.01 6.59
CA ILE A 215 -1.97 -3.76 5.86
C ILE A 215 -2.69 -2.61 6.55
N SER A 216 -3.99 -2.75 6.79
CA SER A 216 -4.77 -1.72 7.50
C SER A 216 -4.36 -1.59 8.97
N GLY A 217 -4.09 -2.70 9.64
CA GLY A 217 -3.73 -2.74 11.06
C GLY A 217 -2.40 -2.05 11.40
N LEU A 218 -1.42 -2.11 10.51
CA LEU A 218 -0.14 -1.39 10.64
C LEU A 218 -0.31 0.12 10.40
N SER A 219 -1.37 0.54 9.73
CA SER A 219 -1.52 1.89 9.21
C SER A 219 -2.49 2.74 10.06
N LYS A 220 -2.32 4.05 10.03
CA LYS A 220 -3.24 5.02 10.66
C LYS A 220 -4.51 5.22 9.85
N GLY A 221 -4.45 4.98 8.53
CA GLY A 221 -5.58 5.06 7.61
C GLY A 221 -5.29 4.27 6.33
N VAL A 222 -6.30 4.16 5.48
CA VAL A 222 -6.22 3.46 4.18
C VAL A 222 -6.70 4.36 3.07
N LEU A 223 -5.83 4.61 2.08
CA LEU A 223 -6.18 5.29 0.83
C LEU A 223 -6.53 4.26 -0.24
N VAL A 224 -7.76 4.37 -0.77
CA VAL A 224 -8.22 3.59 -1.93
C VAL A 224 -8.16 4.47 -3.18
N VAL A 225 -7.24 4.14 -4.09
CA VAL A 225 -6.98 4.93 -5.31
C VAL A 225 -7.97 4.59 -6.42
N GLU A 226 -8.07 3.33 -6.77
CA GLU A 226 -9.02 2.79 -7.73
C GLU A 226 -9.48 1.39 -7.30
N ALA A 227 -10.76 1.12 -7.44
CA ALA A 227 -11.31 -0.20 -7.16
C ALA A 227 -12.66 -0.40 -7.87
N ALA A 228 -12.86 -1.53 -8.52
CA ALA A 228 -14.20 -1.97 -8.87
C ALA A 228 -14.95 -2.43 -7.61
N LEU A 229 -16.30 -2.47 -7.63
CA LEU A 229 -17.13 -2.86 -6.48
C LEU A 229 -16.82 -4.25 -5.88
N ARG A 230 -16.28 -5.16 -6.69
CA ARG A 230 -15.86 -6.50 -6.24
C ARG A 230 -14.35 -6.64 -6.05
N SER A 231 -13.63 -5.53 -5.90
CA SER A 231 -12.18 -5.51 -5.70
C SER A 231 -11.77 -6.02 -4.31
N GLY A 232 -10.67 -6.77 -4.26
CA GLY A 232 -10.03 -7.13 -2.99
C GLY A 232 -9.51 -5.94 -2.18
N SER A 233 -9.32 -4.77 -2.81
CA SER A 233 -8.93 -3.53 -2.13
C SER A 233 -10.02 -3.02 -1.19
N LEU A 234 -11.31 -3.28 -1.51
CA LEU A 234 -12.43 -2.95 -0.63
C LEU A 234 -12.47 -3.83 0.64
N VAL A 235 -11.84 -5.02 0.58
CA VAL A 235 -11.65 -5.84 1.80
C VAL A 235 -10.71 -5.13 2.76
N THR A 236 -9.62 -4.52 2.26
CA THR A 236 -8.70 -3.73 3.10
C THR A 236 -9.39 -2.52 3.72
N ALA A 237 -10.22 -1.81 2.95
CA ALA A 237 -11.02 -0.70 3.47
C ALA A 237 -12.01 -1.16 4.56
N ARG A 238 -12.65 -2.32 4.39
CA ARG A 238 -13.52 -2.91 5.42
C ARG A 238 -12.73 -3.25 6.68
N CYS A 239 -11.58 -3.93 6.56
CA CYS A 239 -10.73 -4.21 7.71
C CYS A 239 -10.32 -2.93 8.44
N ALA A 240 -10.01 -1.84 7.70
CA ALA A 240 -9.70 -0.54 8.29
C ALA A 240 -10.86 0.00 9.15
N LEU A 241 -12.09 -0.03 8.64
CA LEU A 241 -13.27 0.40 9.39
C LEU A 241 -13.51 -0.46 10.65
N GLU A 242 -13.39 -1.78 10.54
CA GLU A 242 -13.51 -2.72 11.67
C GLU A 242 -12.42 -2.48 12.73
N GLN A 243 -11.27 -1.94 12.32
CA GLN A 243 -10.13 -1.59 13.18
C GLN A 243 -10.17 -0.13 13.69
N GLY A 244 -11.22 0.63 13.38
CA GLY A 244 -11.35 2.04 13.76
C GLY A 244 -10.34 2.95 13.05
N ARG A 245 -9.92 2.60 11.81
CA ARG A 245 -9.02 3.41 10.99
C ARG A 245 -9.81 4.24 9.99
N GLU A 246 -9.27 5.42 9.67
CA GLU A 246 -9.83 6.27 8.63
C GLU A 246 -9.67 5.63 7.24
N VAL A 247 -10.69 5.81 6.41
CA VAL A 247 -10.68 5.38 5.01
C VAL A 247 -10.80 6.59 4.12
N PHE A 248 -9.80 6.77 3.27
CA PHE A 248 -9.74 7.82 2.26
C PHE A 248 -10.01 7.22 0.88
N ALA A 249 -10.71 7.95 0.05
CA ALA A 249 -11.02 7.52 -1.30
C ALA A 249 -10.76 8.65 -2.31
N LEU A 250 -9.99 8.32 -3.36
CA LEU A 250 -9.80 9.23 -4.49
C LEU A 250 -11.06 9.19 -5.36
N PRO A 251 -11.69 10.35 -5.62
CA PRO A 251 -12.78 10.40 -6.60
C PRO A 251 -12.23 10.14 -8.00
N GLY A 252 -13.03 9.57 -8.85
CA GLY A 252 -12.67 9.32 -10.25
C GLY A 252 -13.82 9.63 -11.18
N PRO A 253 -13.63 9.49 -12.51
CA PRO A 253 -14.66 9.75 -13.49
C PRO A 253 -15.88 8.87 -13.29
N ILE A 254 -17.09 9.48 -13.46
CA ILE A 254 -18.34 8.75 -13.45
C ILE A 254 -18.39 7.83 -14.66
N GLY A 255 -18.83 6.58 -14.46
CA GLY A 255 -18.87 5.56 -15.51
C GLY A 255 -17.57 4.76 -15.69
N ASN A 256 -16.48 5.13 -15.01
CA ASN A 256 -15.27 4.32 -14.98
C ASN A 256 -15.42 3.20 -13.93
N PRO A 257 -15.29 1.90 -14.30
CA PRO A 257 -15.39 0.78 -13.35
C PRO A 257 -14.39 0.87 -12.20
N GLY A 258 -13.21 1.46 -12.42
CA GLY A 258 -12.19 1.69 -11.37
C GLY A 258 -12.60 2.73 -10.33
N SER A 259 -13.56 3.59 -10.64
CA SER A 259 -14.06 4.64 -9.73
C SER A 259 -15.28 4.20 -8.91
N GLU A 260 -15.93 3.10 -9.29
CA GLU A 260 -17.13 2.62 -8.60
C GLU A 260 -16.91 2.30 -7.12
N GLY A 261 -15.77 1.67 -6.79
CA GLY A 261 -15.38 1.35 -5.43
C GLY A 261 -15.13 2.59 -4.57
N PRO A 262 -14.25 3.53 -4.98
CA PRO A 262 -14.08 4.82 -4.32
C PRO A 262 -15.39 5.59 -4.15
N HIS A 263 -16.24 5.70 -5.18
CA HIS A 263 -17.53 6.37 -5.09
C HIS A 263 -18.47 5.68 -4.08
N TRP A 264 -18.48 4.34 -4.06
CA TRP A 264 -19.26 3.60 -3.08
C TRP A 264 -18.74 3.86 -1.66
N LEU A 265 -17.42 3.83 -1.43
CA LEU A 265 -16.80 4.14 -0.13
C LEU A 265 -17.17 5.54 0.36
N ILE A 266 -17.08 6.56 -0.51
CA ILE A 266 -17.45 7.94 -0.20
C ILE A 266 -18.91 8.01 0.23
N LYS A 267 -19.83 7.32 -0.46
CA LYS A 267 -21.24 7.23 -0.08
C LYS A 267 -21.46 6.51 1.27
N GLN A 268 -20.53 5.67 1.70
CA GLN A 268 -20.56 5.00 3.00
C GLN A 268 -19.83 5.80 4.11
N GLY A 269 -19.35 7.00 3.81
CA GLY A 269 -18.72 7.89 4.79
C GLY A 269 -17.18 7.89 4.75
N ALA A 270 -16.54 7.25 3.77
CA ALA A 270 -15.11 7.43 3.55
C ALA A 270 -14.81 8.88 3.15
N ILE A 271 -13.69 9.39 3.63
CA ILE A 271 -13.25 10.75 3.36
C ILE A 271 -12.82 10.87 1.90
N LEU A 272 -13.55 11.70 1.13
CA LEU A 272 -13.12 12.06 -0.21
C LEU A 272 -11.89 12.96 -0.10
N VAL A 273 -10.80 12.61 -0.81
CA VAL A 273 -9.58 13.40 -0.84
C VAL A 273 -9.21 13.75 -2.28
N THR A 274 -8.85 15.00 -2.50
CA THR A 274 -8.40 15.55 -3.78
C THR A 274 -6.93 15.98 -3.73
N GLU A 275 -6.41 16.21 -2.51
CA GLU A 275 -5.04 16.61 -2.24
C GLU A 275 -4.43 15.73 -1.14
N PRO A 276 -3.11 15.42 -1.20
CA PRO A 276 -2.44 14.59 -0.20
C PRO A 276 -2.47 15.20 1.20
N GLU A 277 -2.45 16.52 1.30
CA GLU A 277 -2.48 17.29 2.54
C GLU A 277 -3.74 17.01 3.36
N GLU A 278 -4.88 16.80 2.72
CA GLU A 278 -6.14 16.47 3.39
C GLU A 278 -6.04 15.16 4.21
N ILE A 279 -5.22 14.20 3.76
CA ILE A 279 -4.93 12.98 4.52
C ILE A 279 -4.14 13.30 5.77
N LEU A 280 -3.11 14.14 5.65
CA LEU A 280 -2.29 14.55 6.80
C LEU A 280 -3.13 15.31 7.82
N GLU A 281 -3.96 16.24 7.38
CA GLU A 281 -4.86 17.01 8.25
C GLU A 281 -5.82 16.12 9.04
N ASN A 282 -6.41 15.12 8.40
CA ASN A 282 -7.31 14.17 9.06
C ASN A 282 -6.60 13.23 10.04
N LEU A 283 -5.32 12.93 9.80
CA LEU A 283 -4.53 12.01 10.63
C LEU A 283 -3.62 12.73 11.64
N GLN A 284 -3.63 14.06 11.70
CA GLN A 284 -2.63 14.93 12.33
C GLN A 284 -2.50 14.86 13.85
N PHE A 285 -3.30 14.10 14.58
CA PHE A 285 -3.13 13.99 16.04
C PHE A 285 -1.74 13.49 16.50
N GLY A 286 -0.79 13.30 15.57
CA GLY A 286 0.57 12.86 15.86
C GLY A 286 1.71 13.57 15.11
N LEU A 287 1.43 14.52 14.20
CA LEU A 287 2.46 15.09 13.32
C LEU A 287 2.88 16.53 13.66
N HIS A 288 2.36 17.13 14.73
CA HIS A 288 2.72 18.51 15.15
C HIS A 288 4.19 18.74 15.49
N TRP A 289 5.00 17.67 15.58
CA TRP A 289 6.42 17.74 15.86
C TRP A 289 7.31 17.45 14.63
N LEU A 290 6.71 17.04 13.48
CA LEU A 290 7.48 16.97 12.25
C LEU A 290 7.87 18.38 11.85
N PRO A 291 9.17 18.69 11.67
CA PRO A 291 9.58 19.96 11.12
C PRO A 291 8.87 20.16 9.80
N ASP A 292 8.33 21.35 9.57
CA ASP A 292 7.83 21.71 8.25
C ASP A 292 8.88 21.28 7.25
N ALA A 293 8.48 20.49 6.26
CA ALA A 293 9.40 20.17 5.19
C ALA A 293 9.93 21.50 4.67
N PRO A 294 11.25 21.66 4.47
CA PRO A 294 11.75 22.89 3.91
C PRO A 294 10.89 23.21 2.71
N GLU A 295 10.43 24.44 2.61
CA GLU A 295 9.61 24.99 1.51
C GLU A 295 10.31 24.90 0.14
N ASN A 296 11.19 23.96 -0.03
CA ASN A 296 11.63 23.48 -1.33
C ASN A 296 10.50 22.66 -1.93
N SER A 297 9.39 23.41 -2.11
CA SER A 297 8.51 23.17 -3.24
C SER A 297 9.31 22.62 -4.41
N PHE A 298 8.88 21.50 -4.96
CA PHE A 298 9.18 21.15 -6.35
C PHE A 298 8.56 22.16 -7.35
N TYR A 299 8.21 23.33 -6.86
CA TYR A 299 7.98 24.55 -7.61
C TYR A 299 9.27 25.36 -7.56
N SER A 300 10.20 25.06 -8.46
CA SER A 300 11.26 26.01 -8.79
C SER A 300 10.59 27.30 -9.25
N PRO A 301 10.78 28.43 -8.55
CA PRO A 301 10.25 29.73 -9.01
C PRO A 301 10.99 30.25 -10.24
N ASP A 302 11.99 29.57 -10.73
CA ASP A 302 12.77 29.93 -11.92
C ASP A 302 12.34 29.11 -13.15
N GLN A 303 11.12 29.31 -13.60
CA GLN A 303 10.83 29.17 -15.01
C GLN A 303 10.28 30.50 -15.50
N GLN A 304 11.17 31.25 -16.21
CA GLN A 304 10.88 32.36 -17.07
C GLN A 304 9.51 32.15 -17.75
N ASP A 305 8.77 33.23 -17.93
CA ASP A 305 7.56 33.33 -18.74
C ASP A 305 7.80 32.75 -20.16
N VAL A 306 7.81 31.42 -20.25
CA VAL A 306 7.75 30.73 -21.55
C VAL A 306 6.30 30.83 -21.99
N ALA A 307 6.08 31.60 -23.04
CA ALA A 307 4.77 31.71 -23.67
C ALA A 307 4.23 30.30 -23.94
N LEU A 308 3.03 30.02 -23.45
CA LEU A 308 2.34 28.73 -23.64
C LEU A 308 2.25 28.42 -25.13
N PRO A 309 2.85 27.36 -25.67
CA PRO A 309 2.67 26.98 -27.04
C PRO A 309 1.20 26.51 -27.24
N PHE A 310 0.56 26.99 -28.26
CA PHE A 310 -0.83 26.64 -28.66
C PHE A 310 -1.83 26.62 -27.47
N PRO A 311 -2.06 27.77 -26.79
CA PRO A 311 -2.88 27.78 -25.56
C PRO A 311 -4.34 27.35 -25.82
N GLU A 312 -4.88 27.67 -27.01
CA GLU A 312 -6.24 27.27 -27.40
C GLU A 312 -6.35 25.76 -27.61
N LEU A 313 -5.35 25.12 -28.22
CA LEU A 313 -5.32 23.68 -28.41
C LEU A 313 -5.12 22.95 -27.07
N LEU A 314 -4.21 23.45 -26.24
CA LEU A 314 -3.94 22.90 -24.92
C LEU A 314 -5.18 22.97 -24.02
N ALA A 315 -6.05 23.99 -24.17
CA ALA A 315 -7.30 24.08 -23.42
C ALA A 315 -8.31 22.97 -23.79
N ASN A 316 -8.17 22.38 -24.96
CA ASN A 316 -9.05 21.31 -25.47
C ASN A 316 -8.54 19.89 -25.13
N VAL A 317 -7.33 19.75 -24.58
CA VAL A 317 -6.83 18.49 -24.02
C VAL A 317 -7.18 18.45 -22.54
N GLY A 318 -8.01 17.49 -22.14
CA GLY A 318 -8.47 17.34 -20.77
C GLY A 318 -7.43 16.63 -19.87
N ASP A 319 -7.75 16.54 -18.58
CA ASP A 319 -7.04 15.69 -17.62
C ASP A 319 -7.35 14.20 -17.82
N GLU A 320 -8.39 13.88 -18.60
CA GLU A 320 -8.74 12.55 -19.07
C GLU A 320 -8.20 12.31 -20.48
N VAL A 321 -8.11 11.01 -20.87
CA VAL A 321 -7.68 10.64 -22.22
C VAL A 321 -8.61 11.26 -23.24
N THR A 322 -8.10 12.20 -24.02
CA THR A 322 -8.86 12.90 -25.07
C THR A 322 -8.37 12.44 -26.44
N PRO A 323 -9.21 11.76 -27.24
CA PRO A 323 -8.87 11.36 -28.60
C PRO A 323 -8.54 12.55 -29.50
N VAL A 324 -7.63 12.34 -30.46
CA VAL A 324 -7.19 13.41 -31.39
C VAL A 324 -8.36 14.04 -32.14
N ASP A 325 -9.32 13.23 -32.60
CA ASP A 325 -10.49 13.69 -33.32
C ASP A 325 -11.35 14.65 -32.48
N VAL A 326 -11.48 14.35 -31.17
CA VAL A 326 -12.23 15.21 -30.24
C VAL A 326 -11.47 16.51 -29.97
N VAL A 327 -10.14 16.49 -29.90
CA VAL A 327 -9.34 17.70 -29.77
C VAL A 327 -9.48 18.56 -31.03
N ALA A 328 -9.43 17.96 -32.22
CA ALA A 328 -9.57 18.65 -33.50
C ALA A 328 -10.97 19.27 -33.66
N GLU A 329 -12.02 18.54 -33.30
CA GLU A 329 -13.40 19.04 -33.31
C GLU A 329 -13.58 20.25 -32.39
N ARG A 330 -13.08 20.16 -31.14
CA ARG A 330 -13.18 21.25 -30.16
C ARG A 330 -12.35 22.48 -30.53
N ALA A 331 -11.18 22.26 -31.15
CA ALA A 331 -10.31 23.32 -31.59
C ALA A 331 -10.77 23.95 -32.92
N GLY A 332 -11.70 23.30 -33.62
CA GLY A 332 -12.16 23.76 -34.97
C GLY A 332 -11.05 23.72 -36.03
N GLN A 333 -10.06 22.82 -35.89
CA GLN A 333 -8.89 22.71 -36.76
C GLN A 333 -8.83 21.34 -37.45
N PRO A 334 -8.21 21.27 -38.65
CA PRO A 334 -8.01 19.98 -39.33
C PRO A 334 -7.11 19.03 -38.52
N VAL A 335 -7.46 17.74 -38.46
CA VAL A 335 -6.74 16.71 -37.74
C VAL A 335 -5.21 16.70 -38.02
N PRO A 336 -4.73 16.85 -39.29
CA PRO A 336 -3.28 16.87 -39.56
C PRO A 336 -2.51 18.01 -38.88
N GLU A 337 -3.14 19.19 -38.78
CA GLU A 337 -2.54 20.35 -38.10
C GLU A 337 -2.52 20.14 -36.59
N VAL A 338 -3.62 19.61 -36.02
CA VAL A 338 -3.75 19.31 -34.61
C VAL A 338 -2.72 18.27 -34.18
N VAL A 339 -2.48 17.21 -34.96
CA VAL A 339 -1.47 16.18 -34.67
C VAL A 339 -0.08 16.79 -34.56
N THR A 340 0.28 17.72 -35.46
CA THR A 340 1.60 18.37 -35.40
C THR A 340 1.74 19.23 -34.16
N GLN A 341 0.72 20.00 -33.80
CA GLN A 341 0.72 20.86 -32.61
C GLN A 341 0.70 20.02 -31.31
N LEU A 342 -0.01 18.90 -31.27
CA LEU A 342 -0.01 17.97 -30.14
C LEU A 342 1.38 17.34 -29.94
N LEU A 343 2.08 17.00 -31.02
CA LEU A 343 3.45 16.48 -30.91
C LEU A 343 4.40 17.54 -30.33
N GLU A 344 4.28 18.80 -30.73
CA GLU A 344 5.07 19.89 -30.16
C GLU A 344 4.75 20.13 -28.68
N LEU A 345 3.49 20.05 -28.29
CA LEU A 345 3.05 20.13 -26.88
C LEU A 345 3.58 18.95 -26.05
N GLU A 346 3.64 17.75 -26.62
CA GLU A 346 4.19 16.57 -25.98
C GLU A 346 5.71 16.70 -25.78
N LEU A 347 6.45 17.11 -26.83
CA LEU A 347 7.89 17.36 -26.73
C LEU A 347 8.23 18.48 -25.74
N ALA A 348 7.37 19.47 -25.61
CA ALA A 348 7.48 20.53 -24.61
C ALA A 348 7.04 20.10 -23.20
N GLY A 349 6.50 18.88 -23.02
CA GLY A 349 6.10 18.31 -21.73
C GLY A 349 4.80 18.88 -21.15
N TRP A 350 3.90 19.43 -21.98
CA TRP A 350 2.59 19.93 -21.57
C TRP A 350 1.50 18.88 -21.59
N ILE A 351 1.63 17.88 -22.46
CA ILE A 351 0.72 16.75 -22.61
C ILE A 351 1.52 15.44 -22.71
N ALA A 352 0.85 14.32 -22.57
CA ALA A 352 1.43 13.00 -22.82
C ALA A 352 0.52 12.18 -23.72
N ALA A 353 1.13 11.47 -24.70
CA ALA A 353 0.43 10.46 -25.49
C ALA A 353 0.17 9.21 -24.63
N VAL A 354 -1.05 8.71 -24.66
CA VAL A 354 -1.49 7.51 -23.97
C VAL A 354 -2.37 6.67 -24.90
N PRO A 355 -2.53 5.36 -24.65
CA PRO A 355 -3.44 4.55 -25.46
C PRO A 355 -4.85 5.17 -25.52
N GLY A 356 -5.28 5.56 -26.73
CA GLY A 356 -6.59 6.17 -26.97
C GLY A 356 -6.59 7.69 -27.12
N GLY A 357 -5.48 8.40 -26.93
CA GLY A 357 -5.43 9.86 -27.11
C GLY A 357 -4.32 10.55 -26.33
N TYR A 358 -4.56 11.78 -25.91
CA TYR A 358 -3.65 12.63 -25.17
C TYR A 358 -4.25 13.05 -23.83
N VAL A 359 -3.39 13.31 -22.84
CA VAL A 359 -3.76 13.83 -21.52
C VAL A 359 -2.90 15.04 -21.17
N ARG A 360 -3.46 15.97 -20.45
CA ARG A 360 -2.78 17.17 -19.98
C ARG A 360 -1.86 16.86 -18.80
N LEU A 361 -0.63 17.38 -18.81
CA LEU A 361 0.28 17.29 -17.67
C LEU A 361 0.16 18.54 -16.77
N ARG A 362 0.41 18.40 -15.46
CA ARG A 362 0.17 19.45 -14.44
C ARG A 362 0.92 20.79 -14.68
N ARG A 363 1.97 20.80 -15.51
CA ARG A 363 2.69 22.03 -15.88
C ARG A 363 1.81 23.10 -16.52
N ALA A 364 0.62 22.74 -16.98
CA ALA A 364 -0.32 23.63 -17.66
C ALA A 364 -1.31 24.36 -16.72
N CYS A 365 -1.27 24.19 -15.42
CA CYS A 365 -2.25 24.75 -14.48
C CYS A 365 -1.99 26.21 -14.03
N HIS A 366 -1.08 26.93 -14.65
CA HIS A 366 -0.93 28.38 -14.40
C HIS A 366 -1.74 29.25 -15.37
N VAL A 367 -3.02 28.96 -15.51
CA VAL A 367 -3.95 29.97 -16.01
C VAL A 367 -4.37 30.82 -14.80
N ARG A 368 -3.90 32.07 -14.74
CA ARG A 368 -4.43 33.05 -13.78
C ARG A 368 -5.94 33.00 -13.81
N ARG A 369 -6.57 32.67 -12.68
CA ARG A 369 -7.97 32.99 -12.43
C ARG A 369 -8.06 34.51 -12.50
N THR A 370 -8.51 35.04 -13.61
CA THR A 370 -9.05 36.41 -13.65
C THR A 370 -10.28 36.38 -12.77
N ASN A 371 -10.21 37.09 -11.64
CA ASN A 371 -11.36 37.35 -10.80
C ASN A 371 -12.46 37.97 -11.64
N VAL A 372 -13.51 37.25 -11.92
CA VAL A 372 -14.79 37.82 -12.34
C VAL A 372 -15.57 37.98 -11.06
N PHE A 373 -15.54 39.19 -10.50
CA PHE A 373 -16.54 39.65 -9.58
C PHE A 373 -17.81 39.93 -10.38
N VAL A 374 -18.89 39.26 -10.06
CA VAL A 374 -20.26 39.76 -10.15
C VAL A 374 -20.95 39.45 -8.83
#